data_16d505536d369b607f47ed52e8b9e775
#
_entry.id   16d505536d369b607f47ed52e8b9e775
#
_cell.length_a   1.000
_cell.length_b   1.000
_cell.length_c   1.000
_cell.angle_alpha   90.00
_cell.angle_beta   90.00
_cell.angle_gamma   90.00
#
_symmetry.space_group_name_H-M   'P 1'
#
loop_
_entity.id
_entity.type
_entity.pdbx_description
1 polymer ?
#
loop_
_entity_poly.entity_id
_entity_poly.type
_entity_poly.pdbx_seq_one_letter_code
_entity_poly.pdbx_strand_id
1 'polypeptide(L)'
;MSSTSHRVGEGDTLLLDGPASLRITSGRASILGCTLKPNKSYLMRPHRRYPAYAETDFHAEVRLGEGAGAKIIKGDSIGEDWRDVANRLQNGSTVAVMGGSDTGKTAFATLVANTLCKRYGGTAILCLDPGQSYLSPPSTIAAALLREPTYDLAQAKAFTTLPVGSTSASQDEEAYLRAVQRLMEHVRKTGAANIVADLDGWVEGGEAETLKERLVQIIKPSHLISIDCTIERVVEAVMGWGGVVNLVKRPSHILERSSGVRREIRSMSYSRYLKNASVRTIPLGWVDMEVLSESLPEYPTLLNNVKPDAGLLTYLAGEDEAQYHIGVTTKYDRGRRVVKIYTAMAGPVKRIAFGRVLLTVEGDEVGYL
;
A
#
# COMPACT_ATOMS: atom_id res chain seq x y z
N MET A 1 -7.01 25.39 -14.48
CA MET A 1 -7.90 24.32 -13.97
C MET A 1 -9.30 24.86 -13.90
N SER A 2 -10.25 24.37 -14.69
CA SER A 2 -11.65 24.75 -14.63
C SER A 2 -12.32 24.05 -13.45
N SER A 3 -13.14 24.79 -12.69
CA SER A 3 -14.00 24.22 -11.64
C SER A 3 -15.34 23.89 -12.26
N THR A 4 -15.86 22.70 -12.05
CA THR A 4 -17.19 22.27 -12.47
C THR A 4 -18.06 22.01 -11.25
N SER A 5 -19.36 22.33 -11.36
CA SER A 5 -20.33 22.02 -10.31
C SER A 5 -21.12 20.77 -10.72
N HIS A 6 -21.32 19.87 -9.77
CA HIS A 6 -22.07 18.63 -9.96
C HIS A 6 -23.19 18.53 -8.92
N ARG A 7 -24.39 18.13 -9.37
CA ARG A 7 -25.48 17.69 -8.51
C ARG A 7 -25.60 16.18 -8.63
N VAL A 8 -25.58 15.48 -7.50
CA VAL A 8 -25.67 14.02 -7.43
C VAL A 8 -26.88 13.67 -6.60
N GLY A 9 -27.79 12.87 -7.15
CA GLY A 9 -29.00 12.41 -6.47
C GLY A 9 -28.68 11.36 -5.41
N GLU A 10 -29.52 11.30 -4.38
CA GLU A 10 -29.44 10.27 -3.34
C GLU A 10 -29.36 8.85 -3.96
N GLY A 11 -28.46 8.02 -3.44
CA GLY A 11 -28.22 6.68 -3.95
C GLY A 11 -27.30 6.60 -5.18
N ASP A 12 -26.99 7.71 -5.86
CA ASP A 12 -26.08 7.74 -7.00
C ASP A 12 -24.62 7.94 -6.56
N THR A 13 -23.68 7.71 -7.46
CA THR A 13 -22.24 7.87 -7.18
C THR A 13 -21.56 8.80 -8.16
N LEU A 14 -20.80 9.78 -7.66
CA LEU A 14 -19.85 10.57 -8.44
C LEU A 14 -18.50 9.84 -8.43
N LEU A 15 -18.12 9.26 -9.57
CA LEU A 15 -16.78 8.67 -9.77
C LEU A 15 -15.80 9.78 -10.14
N LEU A 16 -14.69 9.87 -9.43
CA LEU A 16 -13.62 10.82 -9.64
C LEU A 16 -12.31 10.10 -9.93
N ASP A 17 -11.76 10.32 -11.11
CA ASP A 17 -10.41 9.85 -11.46
C ASP A 17 -9.43 11.00 -11.24
N GLY A 18 -8.44 10.79 -10.37
CA GLY A 18 -7.43 11.81 -10.07
C GLY A 18 -6.39 11.97 -11.19
N PRO A 19 -5.66 13.11 -11.18
CA PRO A 19 -5.56 14.10 -10.11
C PRO A 19 -6.72 15.10 -10.08
N ALA A 20 -7.45 15.19 -8.99
CA ALA A 20 -8.60 16.07 -8.85
C ALA A 20 -8.74 16.62 -7.43
N SER A 21 -9.60 17.63 -7.23
CA SER A 21 -10.07 17.99 -5.90
C SER A 21 -11.59 18.04 -5.87
N LEU A 22 -12.16 17.56 -4.76
CA LEU A 22 -13.58 17.52 -4.47
C LEU A 22 -13.90 18.39 -3.25
N ARG A 23 -14.93 19.23 -3.33
CA ARG A 23 -15.49 19.95 -2.19
C ARG A 23 -17.00 19.82 -2.19
N ILE A 24 -17.55 19.22 -1.14
CA ILE A 24 -19.01 19.10 -0.95
C ILE A 24 -19.51 20.46 -0.44
N THR A 25 -20.44 21.09 -1.17
CA THR A 25 -21.00 22.39 -0.81
C THR A 25 -22.34 22.28 -0.08
N SER A 26 -23.12 21.22 -0.33
CA SER A 26 -24.34 20.90 0.40
C SER A 26 -24.66 19.42 0.32
N GLY A 27 -25.49 18.90 1.22
CA GLY A 27 -25.85 17.48 1.30
C GLY A 27 -24.79 16.62 1.98
N ARG A 28 -24.92 15.28 1.83
CA ARG A 28 -24.00 14.32 2.45
C ARG A 28 -23.51 13.30 1.44
N ALA A 29 -22.19 13.10 1.42
CA ALA A 29 -21.53 12.10 0.62
C ALA A 29 -20.48 11.35 1.43
N SER A 30 -20.20 10.11 1.04
CA SER A 30 -19.12 9.30 1.63
C SER A 30 -18.28 8.63 0.55
N ILE A 31 -17.00 8.40 0.89
CA ILE A 31 -16.09 7.59 0.07
C ILE A 31 -15.71 6.37 0.91
N LEU A 32 -16.12 5.16 0.47
CA LEU A 32 -15.80 3.88 1.09
C LEU A 32 -16.01 3.91 2.62
N GLY A 33 -17.18 4.39 3.08
CA GLY A 33 -17.55 4.48 4.50
C GLY A 33 -17.01 5.71 5.25
N CYS A 34 -16.14 6.52 4.64
CA CYS A 34 -15.69 7.79 5.19
C CYS A 34 -16.62 8.92 4.77
N THR A 35 -17.41 9.47 5.69
CA THR A 35 -18.29 10.62 5.42
C THR A 35 -17.46 11.89 5.17
N LEU A 36 -17.75 12.59 4.07
CA LEU A 36 -17.06 13.82 3.68
C LEU A 36 -17.63 15.03 4.42
N LYS A 37 -16.75 15.81 5.06
CA LYS A 37 -17.14 17.03 5.77
C LYS A 37 -17.46 18.15 4.75
N PRO A 38 -18.58 18.87 4.92
CA PRO A 38 -18.92 20.00 4.04
C PRO A 38 -17.82 21.06 4.02
N ASN A 39 -17.66 21.71 2.89
CA ASN A 39 -16.70 22.79 2.65
C ASN A 39 -15.21 22.46 2.83
N LYS A 40 -14.87 21.20 3.14
CA LYS A 40 -13.49 20.71 3.12
C LYS A 40 -13.11 20.29 1.69
N SER A 41 -11.89 20.61 1.26
CA SER A 41 -11.33 20.11 0.00
C SER A 41 -10.63 18.77 0.21
N TYR A 42 -10.94 17.82 -0.67
CA TYR A 42 -10.37 16.49 -0.70
C TYR A 42 -9.56 16.30 -1.98
N LEU A 43 -8.29 15.91 -1.85
CA LEU A 43 -7.39 15.73 -2.98
C LEU A 43 -7.42 14.27 -3.44
N MET A 44 -7.71 14.06 -4.72
CA MET A 44 -7.71 12.76 -5.39
C MET A 44 -6.36 12.57 -6.09
N ARG A 45 -5.65 11.49 -5.75
CA ARG A 45 -4.33 11.21 -6.30
C ARG A 45 -4.41 10.73 -7.76
N PRO A 46 -3.38 11.00 -8.58
CA PRO A 46 -3.29 10.46 -9.94
C PRO A 46 -3.47 8.94 -9.98
N HIS A 47 -4.02 8.43 -11.07
CA HIS A 47 -4.20 7.00 -11.36
C HIS A 47 -5.03 6.26 -10.30
N ARG A 48 -5.92 6.98 -9.58
CA ARG A 48 -6.85 6.39 -8.61
C ARG A 48 -8.25 6.91 -8.83
N ARG A 49 -9.21 5.99 -8.64
CA ARG A 49 -10.65 6.29 -8.69
C ARG A 49 -11.21 6.38 -7.28
N TYR A 50 -12.03 7.40 -7.05
CA TYR A 50 -12.68 7.66 -5.76
C TYR A 50 -14.19 7.74 -5.98
N PRO A 51 -14.98 6.81 -5.40
CA PRO A 51 -16.43 6.81 -5.51
C PRO A 51 -17.06 7.65 -4.40
N ALA A 52 -17.52 8.86 -4.71
CA ALA A 52 -18.29 9.67 -3.79
C ALA A 52 -19.77 9.29 -3.88
N TYR A 53 -20.22 8.44 -2.96
CA TYR A 53 -21.61 7.95 -2.87
C TYR A 53 -22.50 8.99 -2.18
N ALA A 54 -23.67 9.25 -2.74
CA ALA A 54 -24.65 10.19 -2.21
C ALA A 54 -25.51 9.54 -1.11
N GLU A 55 -25.23 9.87 0.14
CA GLU A 55 -26.07 9.49 1.29
C GLU A 55 -27.38 10.28 1.33
N THR A 56 -27.37 11.48 0.75
CA THR A 56 -28.50 12.35 0.40
C THR A 56 -28.15 13.09 -0.88
N ASP A 57 -29.11 13.74 -1.53
CA ASP A 57 -28.76 14.67 -2.61
C ASP A 57 -27.62 15.59 -2.15
N PHE A 58 -26.55 15.70 -2.97
CA PHE A 58 -25.45 16.61 -2.65
C PHE A 58 -25.02 17.45 -3.85
N HIS A 59 -24.46 18.62 -3.56
CA HIS A 59 -23.76 19.46 -4.52
C HIS A 59 -22.27 19.46 -4.23
N ALA A 60 -21.47 19.42 -5.29
CA ALA A 60 -20.02 19.42 -5.18
C ALA A 60 -19.36 20.32 -6.24
N GLU A 61 -18.26 20.95 -5.84
CA GLU A 61 -17.31 21.57 -6.74
C GLU A 61 -16.15 20.58 -6.98
N VAL A 62 -15.85 20.36 -8.26
CA VAL A 62 -14.76 19.50 -8.70
C VAL A 62 -13.78 20.28 -9.54
N ARG A 63 -12.50 20.18 -9.25
CA ARG A 63 -11.41 20.69 -10.09
C ARG A 63 -10.61 19.50 -10.61
N LEU A 64 -10.51 19.41 -11.94
CA LEU A 64 -9.79 18.32 -12.59
C LEU A 64 -8.40 18.79 -13.03
N GLY A 65 -7.38 17.97 -12.76
CA GLY A 65 -6.05 18.10 -13.33
C GLY A 65 -5.95 17.42 -14.69
N GLU A 66 -4.75 17.34 -15.23
CA GLU A 66 -4.48 16.68 -16.51
C GLU A 66 -4.76 15.17 -16.42
N GLY A 67 -5.48 14.63 -17.40
CA GLY A 67 -5.85 13.20 -17.43
C GLY A 67 -6.91 12.78 -16.42
N ALA A 68 -7.46 13.72 -15.62
CA ALA A 68 -8.50 13.44 -14.64
C ALA A 68 -9.89 13.38 -15.26
N GLY A 69 -10.84 12.73 -14.56
CA GLY A 69 -12.22 12.59 -14.99
C GLY A 69 -13.21 12.65 -13.84
N ALA A 70 -14.45 13.06 -14.16
CA ALA A 70 -15.59 13.02 -13.26
C ALA A 70 -16.81 12.47 -14.01
N LYS A 71 -17.50 11.48 -13.42
CA LYS A 71 -18.68 10.86 -14.03
C LYS A 71 -19.69 10.49 -12.94
N ILE A 72 -20.95 10.84 -13.14
CA ILE A 72 -22.05 10.37 -12.28
C ILE A 72 -22.55 9.03 -12.86
N ILE A 73 -22.71 8.06 -12.00
CA ILE A 73 -23.34 6.79 -12.31
C ILE A 73 -24.56 6.59 -11.42
N LYS A 74 -25.54 5.84 -11.92
CA LYS A 74 -26.72 5.43 -11.17
C LYS A 74 -26.37 4.34 -10.20
N GLY A 75 -26.83 4.49 -8.96
CA GLY A 75 -26.60 3.50 -7.90
C GLY A 75 -25.21 3.60 -7.26
N ASP A 76 -24.97 2.65 -6.36
CA ASP A 76 -23.68 2.50 -5.68
C ASP A 76 -22.63 1.86 -6.63
N SER A 77 -21.42 2.37 -6.63
CA SER A 77 -20.31 1.82 -7.42
C SER A 77 -19.74 0.53 -6.84
N ILE A 78 -20.02 0.25 -5.57
CA ILE A 78 -19.64 -1.00 -4.88
C ILE A 78 -20.88 -1.86 -4.67
N GLY A 79 -20.74 -3.19 -4.77
CA GLY A 79 -21.84 -4.13 -4.60
C GLY A 79 -22.41 -4.12 -3.17
N GLU A 80 -23.67 -4.48 -3.03
CA GLU A 80 -24.31 -4.67 -1.72
C GLU A 80 -23.57 -5.72 -0.87
N ASP A 81 -23.04 -6.76 -1.51
CA ASP A 81 -22.22 -7.81 -0.88
C ASP A 81 -21.02 -7.24 -0.13
N TRP A 82 -20.37 -6.19 -0.63
CA TRP A 82 -19.26 -5.54 0.03
C TRP A 82 -19.67 -4.87 1.34
N ARG A 83 -20.80 -4.14 1.32
CA ARG A 83 -21.32 -3.48 2.51
C ARG A 83 -21.81 -4.47 3.55
N ASP A 84 -22.50 -5.51 3.10
CA ASP A 84 -23.01 -6.59 3.96
C ASP A 84 -21.89 -7.30 4.69
N VAL A 85 -20.84 -7.70 3.97
CA VAL A 85 -19.67 -8.34 4.58
C VAL A 85 -18.99 -7.39 5.57
N ALA A 86 -18.73 -6.12 5.18
CA ALA A 86 -18.10 -5.16 6.07
C ALA A 86 -18.92 -4.91 7.35
N ASN A 87 -20.27 -4.89 7.23
CA ASN A 87 -21.17 -4.66 8.35
C ASN A 87 -21.29 -5.85 9.32
N ARG A 88 -21.03 -7.08 8.88
CA ARG A 88 -21.06 -8.29 9.72
C ARG A 88 -19.80 -8.45 10.57
N LEU A 89 -18.70 -7.75 10.25
CA LEU A 89 -17.45 -7.84 10.99
C LEU A 89 -17.63 -7.33 12.43
N GLN A 90 -17.00 -8.03 13.37
CA GLN A 90 -17.07 -7.74 14.80
C GLN A 90 -15.77 -7.13 15.31
N ASN A 91 -15.81 -6.59 16.53
CA ASN A 91 -14.58 -6.17 17.22
C ASN A 91 -13.65 -7.38 17.43
N GLY A 92 -12.36 -7.19 17.28
CA GLY A 92 -11.38 -8.26 17.33
C GLY A 92 -11.14 -8.98 15.99
N SER A 93 -11.75 -8.50 14.90
CA SER A 93 -11.56 -9.11 13.57
C SER A 93 -10.17 -8.87 13.02
N THR A 94 -9.53 -9.96 12.55
CA THR A 94 -8.39 -9.90 11.63
C THR A 94 -8.88 -10.28 10.24
N VAL A 95 -8.85 -9.33 9.31
CA VAL A 95 -9.39 -9.48 7.95
C VAL A 95 -8.24 -9.50 6.94
N ALA A 96 -8.18 -10.52 6.08
CA ALA A 96 -7.31 -10.53 4.92
C ALA A 96 -8.12 -10.33 3.64
N VAL A 97 -7.70 -9.39 2.78
CA VAL A 97 -8.35 -9.09 1.49
C VAL A 97 -7.49 -9.61 0.36
N MET A 98 -7.97 -10.63 -0.36
CA MET A 98 -7.31 -11.32 -1.45
C MET A 98 -8.04 -11.11 -2.78
N GLY A 99 -7.32 -11.14 -3.88
CA GLY A 99 -7.84 -11.01 -5.25
C GLY A 99 -6.75 -10.62 -6.22
N GLY A 100 -7.01 -10.74 -7.50
CA GLY A 100 -6.08 -10.36 -8.57
C GLY A 100 -5.75 -8.86 -8.60
N SER A 101 -4.84 -8.47 -9.47
CA SER A 101 -4.56 -7.05 -9.72
C SER A 101 -5.82 -6.32 -10.22
N ASP A 102 -6.00 -5.07 -9.75
CA ASP A 102 -7.15 -4.22 -10.14
C ASP A 102 -8.54 -4.85 -9.93
N THR A 103 -8.70 -5.71 -8.90
CA THR A 103 -10.02 -6.24 -8.48
C THR A 103 -10.71 -5.37 -7.44
N GLY A 104 -10.02 -4.34 -6.91
CA GLY A 104 -10.58 -3.43 -5.90
C GLY A 104 -10.20 -3.78 -4.47
N LYS A 105 -9.21 -4.65 -4.22
CA LYS A 105 -8.73 -5.04 -2.87
C LYS A 105 -8.54 -3.85 -1.93
N THR A 106 -7.76 -2.85 -2.37
CA THR A 106 -7.50 -1.66 -1.56
C THR A 106 -8.78 -0.86 -1.27
N ALA A 107 -9.74 -0.82 -2.21
CA ALA A 107 -11.04 -0.17 -1.98
C ALA A 107 -11.86 -0.96 -0.93
N PHE A 108 -11.88 -2.29 -1.04
CA PHE A 108 -12.53 -3.14 -0.04
C PHE A 108 -11.86 -3.02 1.33
N ALA A 109 -10.52 -3.08 1.38
CA ALA A 109 -9.76 -2.89 2.62
C ALA A 109 -10.05 -1.53 3.26
N THR A 110 -10.20 -0.47 2.44
CA THR A 110 -10.58 0.87 2.91
C THR A 110 -11.98 0.87 3.53
N LEU A 111 -12.96 0.26 2.85
CA LEU A 111 -14.34 0.14 3.36
C LEU A 111 -14.38 -0.58 4.70
N VAL A 112 -13.70 -1.74 4.79
CA VAL A 112 -13.65 -2.54 6.02
C VAL A 112 -12.94 -1.78 7.13
N ALA A 113 -11.77 -1.20 6.85
CA ALA A 113 -11.02 -0.45 7.85
C ALA A 113 -11.80 0.75 8.39
N ASN A 114 -12.51 1.48 7.52
CA ASN A 114 -13.38 2.59 7.91
C ASN A 114 -14.58 2.12 8.74
N THR A 115 -15.21 1.01 8.35
CA THR A 115 -16.36 0.43 9.07
C THR A 115 -15.97 0.00 10.47
N LEU A 116 -14.87 -0.76 10.61
CA LEU A 116 -14.35 -1.20 11.90
C LEU A 116 -13.89 -0.02 12.78
N CYS A 117 -13.16 0.92 12.17
CA CYS A 117 -12.68 2.12 12.86
C CYS A 117 -13.85 2.99 13.39
N LYS A 118 -14.91 3.18 12.59
CA LYS A 118 -16.09 3.95 12.98
C LYS A 118 -16.87 3.29 14.11
N ARG A 119 -16.94 1.96 14.13
CA ARG A 119 -17.74 1.20 15.11
C ARG A 119 -16.99 0.89 16.39
N TYR A 120 -15.70 0.61 16.31
CA TYR A 120 -14.91 0.04 17.41
C TYR A 120 -13.63 0.81 17.73
N GLY A 121 -13.31 1.85 16.94
CA GLY A 121 -12.10 2.64 17.16
C GLY A 121 -10.87 2.08 16.42
N GLY A 122 -9.70 2.23 16.99
CA GLY A 122 -8.41 1.98 16.39
C GLY A 122 -8.33 0.67 15.59
N THR A 123 -8.07 0.79 14.29
CA THR A 123 -7.96 -0.34 13.36
C THR A 123 -6.60 -0.28 12.66
N ALA A 124 -5.81 -1.35 12.76
CA ALA A 124 -4.55 -1.45 12.02
C ALA A 124 -4.84 -1.83 10.57
N ILE A 125 -4.27 -1.07 9.64
CA ILE A 125 -4.26 -1.38 8.21
C ILE A 125 -2.85 -1.77 7.78
N LEU A 126 -2.71 -2.91 7.10
CA LEU A 126 -1.48 -3.43 6.56
C LEU A 126 -1.52 -3.34 5.04
N CYS A 127 -0.53 -2.69 4.45
CA CYS A 127 -0.30 -2.68 3.01
C CYS A 127 0.79 -3.72 2.71
N LEU A 128 0.37 -4.86 2.18
CA LEU A 128 1.26 -6.00 1.90
C LEU A 128 1.59 -6.15 0.40
N ASP A 129 1.27 -5.14 -0.41
CA ASP A 129 1.67 -5.09 -1.82
C ASP A 129 2.94 -4.24 -1.98
N PRO A 130 4.14 -4.84 -2.14
CA PRO A 130 5.38 -4.09 -2.27
C PRO A 130 5.46 -3.34 -3.61
N GLY A 131 4.69 -3.74 -4.62
CA GLY A 131 4.66 -3.08 -5.93
C GLY A 131 3.76 -1.86 -5.98
N GLN A 132 2.71 -1.83 -5.18
CA GLN A 132 1.69 -0.77 -5.19
C GLN A 132 1.42 -0.21 -3.79
N SER A 133 2.48 -0.14 -2.96
CA SER A 133 2.35 0.38 -1.61
C SER A 133 1.81 1.82 -1.60
N TYR A 134 0.80 2.05 -0.77
CA TYR A 134 0.21 3.38 -0.54
C TYR A 134 0.63 3.97 0.82
N LEU A 135 1.12 3.17 1.75
CA LEU A 135 1.57 3.60 3.08
C LEU A 135 3.07 3.93 3.14
N SER A 136 3.85 3.36 2.23
CA SER A 136 5.32 3.41 2.25
C SER A 136 5.88 3.46 0.83
N PRO A 137 7.20 3.64 0.64
CA PRO A 137 7.81 3.55 -0.68
C PRO A 137 7.60 2.14 -1.29
N PRO A 138 7.57 2.01 -2.62
CA PRO A 138 7.58 0.69 -3.25
C PRO A 138 8.76 -0.16 -2.78
N SER A 139 8.67 -1.49 -2.94
CA SER A 139 9.61 -2.49 -2.42
C SER A 139 9.70 -2.57 -0.90
N THR A 140 8.72 -1.99 -0.21
CA THR A 140 8.48 -2.13 1.23
C THR A 140 7.03 -2.49 1.50
N ILE A 141 6.78 -3.03 2.69
CA ILE A 141 5.45 -3.21 3.27
C ILE A 141 5.32 -2.36 4.53
N ALA A 142 4.10 -1.99 4.88
CA ALA A 142 3.89 -1.08 6.00
C ALA A 142 2.56 -1.30 6.72
N ALA A 143 2.48 -0.84 7.95
CA ALA A 143 1.23 -0.77 8.71
C ALA A 143 1.00 0.62 9.29
N ALA A 144 -0.27 1.01 9.35
CA ALA A 144 -0.74 2.24 9.96
C ALA A 144 -1.90 1.96 10.91
N LEU A 145 -2.07 2.80 11.92
CA LEU A 145 -3.21 2.74 12.84
C LEU A 145 -4.21 3.85 12.47
N LEU A 146 -5.39 3.46 12.02
CA LEU A 146 -6.50 4.38 11.79
C LEU A 146 -7.22 4.64 13.11
N ARG A 147 -7.32 5.92 13.49
CA ARG A 147 -8.09 6.38 14.66
C ARG A 147 -9.43 7.00 14.26
N GLU A 148 -9.56 7.36 13.00
CA GLU A 148 -10.77 7.86 12.36
C GLU A 148 -10.85 7.39 10.90
N PRO A 149 -12.05 7.28 10.31
CA PRO A 149 -12.21 6.91 8.91
C PRO A 149 -11.49 7.88 7.96
N THR A 150 -10.94 7.34 6.87
CA THR A 150 -10.25 8.11 5.84
C THR A 150 -10.81 7.82 4.45
N TYR A 151 -10.87 8.82 3.59
CA TYR A 151 -11.26 8.65 2.19
C TYR A 151 -10.11 8.07 1.32
N ASP A 152 -8.88 8.09 1.84
CA ASP A 152 -7.70 7.55 1.17
C ASP A 152 -6.69 7.04 2.20
N LEU A 153 -6.43 5.73 2.20
CA LEU A 153 -5.48 5.08 3.11
C LEU A 153 -4.06 5.64 3.03
N ALA A 154 -3.66 6.24 1.90
CA ALA A 154 -2.35 6.88 1.79
C ALA A 154 -2.17 8.13 2.66
N GLN A 155 -3.23 8.62 3.29
CA GLN A 155 -3.14 9.70 4.28
C GLN A 155 -2.80 9.19 5.68
N ALA A 156 -2.95 7.89 5.90
CA ALA A 156 -2.57 7.29 7.17
C ALA A 156 -1.03 7.30 7.32
N LYS A 157 -0.57 7.64 8.52
CA LYS A 157 0.85 7.62 8.82
C LYS A 157 1.27 6.22 9.23
N ALA A 158 2.18 5.61 8.49
CA ALA A 158 2.76 4.33 8.86
C ALA A 158 3.52 4.45 10.20
N PHE A 159 3.26 3.52 11.12
CA PHE A 159 4.04 3.36 12.35
C PHE A 159 5.15 2.30 12.20
N THR A 160 5.08 1.50 11.14
CA THR A 160 6.14 0.56 10.78
C THR A 160 6.24 0.47 9.26
N THR A 161 7.47 0.41 8.76
CA THR A 161 7.81 0.27 7.34
C THR A 161 8.99 -0.68 7.25
N LEU A 162 8.80 -1.83 6.61
CA LEU A 162 9.81 -2.88 6.51
C LEU A 162 10.19 -3.14 5.04
N PRO A 163 11.48 -3.33 4.74
CA PRO A 163 11.94 -3.59 3.39
C PRO A 163 11.60 -5.03 2.96
N VAL A 164 11.23 -5.19 1.70
CA VAL A 164 11.10 -6.46 1.00
C VAL A 164 12.28 -6.66 0.04
N GLY A 165 12.81 -5.57 -0.50
CA GLY A 165 13.94 -5.63 -1.43
C GLY A 165 13.55 -5.76 -2.90
N SER A 166 12.28 -6.02 -3.20
CA SER A 166 11.73 -6.19 -4.54
C SER A 166 10.36 -5.53 -4.66
N THR A 167 9.90 -5.26 -5.88
CA THR A 167 8.55 -4.70 -6.13
C THR A 167 7.50 -5.76 -6.41
N SER A 168 7.84 -7.04 -6.27
CA SER A 168 6.92 -8.17 -6.35
C SER A 168 7.28 -9.22 -5.32
N ALA A 169 6.28 -9.78 -4.66
CA ALA A 169 6.47 -10.92 -3.76
C ALA A 169 7.08 -12.15 -4.48
N SER A 170 6.76 -12.32 -5.77
CA SER A 170 7.28 -13.43 -6.59
C SER A 170 8.78 -13.37 -6.88
N GLN A 171 9.42 -12.22 -6.72
CA GLN A 171 10.86 -12.07 -6.96
C GLN A 171 11.71 -12.59 -5.79
N ASP A 172 11.14 -12.63 -4.57
CA ASP A 172 11.78 -13.14 -3.38
C ASP A 172 10.73 -13.43 -2.29
N GLU A 173 10.15 -14.62 -2.35
CA GLU A 173 9.08 -15.05 -1.44
C GLU A 173 9.53 -15.09 0.01
N GLU A 174 10.74 -15.59 0.27
CA GLU A 174 11.27 -15.74 1.63
C GLU A 174 11.54 -14.37 2.28
N ALA A 175 12.13 -13.43 1.54
CA ALA A 175 12.32 -12.07 2.03
C ALA A 175 10.97 -11.38 2.32
N TYR A 176 9.99 -11.58 1.43
CA TYR A 176 8.64 -11.05 1.62
C TYR A 176 7.95 -11.63 2.86
N LEU A 177 7.97 -12.95 3.04
CA LEU A 177 7.34 -13.61 4.20
C LEU A 177 8.02 -13.24 5.51
N ARG A 178 9.36 -13.13 5.54
CA ARG A 178 10.10 -12.62 6.71
C ARG A 178 9.67 -11.19 7.07
N ALA A 179 9.53 -10.33 6.05
CA ALA A 179 9.05 -8.96 6.28
C ALA A 179 7.61 -8.94 6.84
N VAL A 180 6.70 -9.77 6.31
CA VAL A 180 5.32 -9.88 6.81
C VAL A 180 5.27 -10.39 8.24
N GLN A 181 6.08 -11.40 8.58
CA GLN A 181 6.15 -11.92 9.95
C GLN A 181 6.58 -10.82 10.95
N ARG A 182 7.66 -10.09 10.63
CA ARG A 182 8.12 -8.96 11.45
C ARG A 182 7.07 -7.86 11.54
N LEU A 183 6.38 -7.56 10.43
CA LEU A 183 5.30 -6.56 10.40
C LEU A 183 4.17 -6.96 11.37
N MET A 184 3.74 -8.22 11.32
CA MET A 184 2.69 -8.74 12.23
C MET A 184 3.10 -8.68 13.69
N GLU A 185 4.36 -8.93 14.02
CA GLU A 185 4.89 -8.77 15.39
C GLU A 185 4.78 -7.32 15.87
N HIS A 186 5.12 -6.35 15.02
CA HIS A 186 4.97 -4.92 15.35
C HIS A 186 3.50 -4.53 15.50
N VAL A 187 2.63 -5.01 14.61
CA VAL A 187 1.18 -4.74 14.66
C VAL A 187 0.58 -5.27 15.97
N ARG A 188 0.90 -6.51 16.35
CA ARG A 188 0.39 -7.12 17.60
C ARG A 188 0.81 -6.33 18.85
N LYS A 189 2.01 -5.75 18.86
CA LYS A 189 2.50 -4.89 19.97
C LYS A 189 1.71 -3.58 20.11
N THR A 190 0.98 -3.13 19.07
CA THR A 190 0.16 -1.91 19.16
C THR A 190 -1.11 -2.10 20.01
N GLY A 191 -1.53 -3.34 20.24
CA GLY A 191 -2.81 -3.66 20.89
C GLY A 191 -4.03 -3.30 20.03
N ALA A 192 -3.89 -3.06 18.72
CA ALA A 192 -5.01 -2.81 17.84
C ALA A 192 -5.97 -4.01 17.86
N ALA A 193 -7.22 -3.75 18.22
CA ALA A 193 -8.24 -4.79 18.32
C ALA A 193 -8.59 -5.35 16.93
N ASN A 194 -8.59 -4.50 15.90
CA ASN A 194 -8.97 -4.86 14.56
C ASN A 194 -7.78 -4.70 13.61
N ILE A 195 -7.59 -5.68 12.72
CA ILE A 195 -6.51 -5.71 11.73
C ILE A 195 -7.11 -5.94 10.35
N VAL A 196 -6.71 -5.15 9.36
CA VAL A 196 -7.09 -5.32 7.95
C VAL A 196 -5.82 -5.43 7.11
N ALA A 197 -5.60 -6.57 6.48
CA ALA A 197 -4.47 -6.84 5.63
C ALA A 197 -4.88 -6.79 4.15
N ASP A 198 -4.37 -5.79 3.42
CA ASP A 198 -4.53 -5.64 1.97
C ASP A 198 -3.38 -6.38 1.29
N LEU A 199 -3.67 -7.56 0.72
CA LEU A 199 -2.67 -8.45 0.12
C LEU A 199 -2.26 -7.98 -1.28
N ASP A 200 -1.10 -8.43 -1.75
CA ASP A 200 -0.66 -8.21 -3.13
C ASP A 200 -1.58 -8.92 -4.16
N GLY A 201 -1.43 -8.55 -5.43
CA GLY A 201 -2.31 -9.02 -6.51
C GLY A 201 -1.85 -10.28 -7.23
N TRP A 202 -0.82 -10.97 -6.77
CA TRP A 202 -0.34 -12.19 -7.39
C TRP A 202 -1.11 -13.40 -6.83
N VAL A 203 -2.04 -13.93 -7.62
CA VAL A 203 -2.98 -15.00 -7.21
C VAL A 203 -3.04 -16.16 -8.21
N GLU A 204 -2.28 -16.10 -9.31
CA GLU A 204 -2.31 -17.11 -10.36
C GLU A 204 -1.05 -17.98 -10.36
N GLY A 205 -1.25 -19.29 -10.49
CA GLY A 205 -0.18 -20.30 -10.53
C GLY A 205 0.15 -20.89 -9.17
N GLY A 206 0.72 -22.10 -9.16
CA GLY A 206 0.96 -22.88 -7.94
C GLY A 206 1.90 -22.21 -6.94
N GLU A 207 2.87 -21.40 -7.41
CA GLU A 207 3.76 -20.63 -6.55
C GLU A 207 2.96 -19.53 -5.81
N ALA A 208 2.09 -18.79 -6.53
CA ALA A 208 1.23 -17.80 -5.92
C ALA A 208 0.30 -18.41 -4.86
N GLU A 209 -0.30 -19.56 -5.15
CA GLU A 209 -1.14 -20.29 -4.22
C GLU A 209 -0.39 -20.69 -2.95
N THR A 210 0.82 -21.23 -3.11
CA THR A 210 1.69 -21.62 -1.98
C THR A 210 2.08 -20.40 -1.14
N LEU A 211 2.44 -19.29 -1.80
CA LEU A 211 2.75 -18.05 -1.08
C LEU A 211 1.54 -17.53 -0.30
N LYS A 212 0.35 -17.51 -0.91
CA LYS A 212 -0.87 -17.04 -0.24
C LYS A 212 -1.25 -17.92 0.96
N GLU A 213 -1.08 -19.24 0.85
CA GLU A 213 -1.29 -20.14 1.97
C GLU A 213 -0.34 -19.82 3.13
N ARG A 214 0.98 -19.71 2.88
CA ARG A 214 1.98 -19.31 3.88
C ARG A 214 1.66 -17.94 4.49
N LEU A 215 1.22 -17.00 3.67
CA LEU A 215 0.87 -15.66 4.10
C LEU A 215 -0.31 -15.65 5.08
N VAL A 216 -1.40 -16.37 4.78
CA VAL A 216 -2.53 -16.46 5.71
C VAL A 216 -2.20 -17.22 6.98
N GLN A 217 -1.25 -18.17 6.94
CA GLN A 217 -0.74 -18.85 8.14
C GLN A 217 0.01 -17.89 9.09
N ILE A 218 0.69 -16.86 8.55
CA ILE A 218 1.36 -15.81 9.35
C ILE A 218 0.33 -14.84 9.93
N ILE A 219 -0.62 -14.38 9.10
CA ILE A 219 -1.63 -13.39 9.48
C ILE A 219 -2.66 -13.98 10.43
N LYS A 220 -3.08 -15.23 10.21
CA LYS A 220 -4.17 -15.92 10.94
C LYS A 220 -5.48 -15.12 10.89
N PRO A 221 -6.01 -14.80 9.69
CA PRO A 221 -7.23 -14.02 9.59
C PRO A 221 -8.43 -14.78 10.14
N SER A 222 -9.28 -14.08 10.91
CA SER A 222 -10.60 -14.58 11.30
C SER A 222 -11.60 -14.47 10.14
N HIS A 223 -11.32 -13.58 9.16
CA HIS A 223 -12.11 -13.40 7.96
C HIS A 223 -11.19 -13.27 6.73
N LEU A 224 -11.38 -14.14 5.76
CA LEU A 224 -10.80 -14.01 4.43
C LEU A 224 -11.86 -13.44 3.49
N ILE A 225 -11.54 -12.33 2.84
CA ILE A 225 -12.36 -11.77 1.78
C ILE A 225 -11.65 -12.04 0.47
N SER A 226 -12.29 -12.78 -0.41
CA SER A 226 -11.74 -13.13 -1.70
C SER A 226 -12.56 -12.49 -2.82
N ILE A 227 -11.91 -11.63 -3.62
CA ILE A 227 -12.56 -10.87 -4.69
C ILE A 227 -12.28 -11.55 -6.03
N ASP A 228 -13.33 -12.14 -6.62
CA ASP A 228 -13.29 -12.86 -7.90
C ASP A 228 -12.12 -13.86 -8.02
N CYS A 229 -11.68 -14.45 -6.93
CA CYS A 229 -10.71 -15.52 -6.97
C CYS A 229 -10.95 -16.54 -5.86
N THR A 230 -10.55 -17.79 -6.09
CA THR A 230 -10.61 -18.85 -5.08
C THR A 230 -9.31 -19.65 -5.16
N ILE A 231 -8.60 -19.70 -4.04
CA ILE A 231 -7.44 -20.57 -3.87
C ILE A 231 -7.83 -21.57 -2.79
N GLU A 232 -8.12 -22.81 -3.21
CA GLU A 232 -8.70 -23.84 -2.32
C GLU A 232 -7.89 -24.05 -1.06
N ARG A 233 -6.56 -24.22 -1.17
CA ARG A 233 -5.67 -24.41 -0.01
C ARG A 233 -5.69 -23.25 0.98
N VAL A 234 -5.90 -22.02 0.50
CA VAL A 234 -6.05 -20.84 1.37
C VAL A 234 -7.38 -20.86 2.09
N VAL A 235 -8.46 -21.23 1.38
CA VAL A 235 -9.80 -21.39 1.96
C VAL A 235 -9.79 -22.48 3.02
N GLU A 236 -9.23 -23.66 2.72
CA GLU A 236 -9.12 -24.78 3.65
C GLU A 236 -8.29 -24.41 4.89
N ALA A 237 -7.16 -23.74 4.71
CA ALA A 237 -6.33 -23.26 5.81
C ALA A 237 -7.13 -22.32 6.74
N VAL A 238 -7.81 -21.30 6.18
CA VAL A 238 -8.59 -20.34 6.97
C VAL A 238 -9.75 -21.02 7.70
N MET A 239 -10.49 -21.88 7.03
CA MET A 239 -11.60 -22.64 7.64
C MET A 239 -11.10 -23.62 8.70
N GLY A 240 -9.89 -24.18 8.53
CA GLY A 240 -9.28 -25.15 9.44
C GLY A 240 -9.02 -24.61 10.85
N TRP A 241 -8.85 -23.30 11.04
CA TRP A 241 -8.80 -22.67 12.37
C TRP A 241 -10.08 -21.92 12.77
N GLY A 242 -11.20 -22.16 12.07
CA GLY A 242 -12.49 -21.57 12.36
C GLY A 242 -12.71 -20.17 11.78
N GLY A 243 -11.88 -19.75 10.83
CA GLY A 243 -12.08 -18.50 10.12
C GLY A 243 -13.24 -18.57 9.11
N VAL A 244 -13.79 -17.43 8.76
CA VAL A 244 -14.89 -17.28 7.80
C VAL A 244 -14.35 -16.81 6.46
N VAL A 245 -14.78 -17.45 5.37
CA VAL A 245 -14.42 -17.06 4.01
C VAL A 245 -15.63 -16.41 3.33
N ASN A 246 -15.44 -15.20 2.79
CA ASN A 246 -16.44 -14.48 2.03
C ASN A 246 -15.95 -14.29 0.59
N LEU A 247 -16.69 -14.83 -0.36
CA LEU A 247 -16.46 -14.60 -1.78
C LEU A 247 -17.30 -13.41 -2.21
N VAL A 248 -16.69 -12.40 -2.76
CA VAL A 248 -17.37 -11.18 -3.23
C VAL A 248 -16.97 -10.87 -4.67
N LYS A 249 -17.86 -10.21 -5.39
CA LYS A 249 -17.61 -9.82 -6.79
C LYS A 249 -16.82 -8.51 -6.88
N ARG A 250 -16.00 -8.40 -7.92
CA ARG A 250 -15.35 -7.10 -8.23
C ARG A 250 -16.41 -6.10 -8.70
N PRO A 251 -16.31 -4.82 -8.33
CA PRO A 251 -17.19 -3.77 -8.84
C PRO A 251 -17.02 -3.58 -10.35
N SER A 252 -18.12 -3.20 -11.02
CA SER A 252 -18.13 -2.96 -12.48
C SER A 252 -17.32 -1.74 -12.92
N HIS A 253 -17.08 -0.79 -12.00
CA HIS A 253 -16.45 0.51 -12.30
C HIS A 253 -15.02 0.58 -11.74
N ILE A 254 -14.21 -0.45 -11.97
CA ILE A 254 -12.79 -0.44 -11.57
C ILE A 254 -11.94 0.25 -12.63
N LEU A 255 -10.91 0.97 -12.17
CA LEU A 255 -9.87 1.52 -13.02
C LEU A 255 -8.76 0.48 -13.21
N GLU A 256 -8.68 -0.09 -14.42
CA GLU A 256 -7.60 -1.00 -14.78
C GLU A 256 -6.33 -0.21 -15.15
N ARG A 257 -5.18 -0.71 -14.72
CA ARG A 257 -3.88 -0.07 -14.91
C ARG A 257 -2.92 -0.98 -15.65
N SER A 258 -2.34 -0.49 -16.73
CA SER A 258 -1.28 -1.21 -17.45
C SER A 258 -0.01 -1.34 -16.58
N SER A 259 0.90 -2.22 -16.98
CA SER A 259 2.22 -2.36 -16.34
C SER A 259 3.01 -1.04 -16.37
N GLY A 260 2.91 -0.29 -17.48
CA GLY A 260 3.52 1.03 -17.64
C GLY A 260 3.00 2.04 -16.60
N VAL A 261 1.67 2.13 -16.44
CA VAL A 261 1.06 3.01 -15.42
C VAL A 261 1.48 2.61 -14.00
N ARG A 262 1.56 1.30 -13.71
CA ARG A 262 2.02 0.84 -12.40
C ARG A 262 3.48 1.23 -12.14
N ARG A 263 4.35 1.17 -13.16
CA ARG A 263 5.74 1.62 -13.07
C ARG A 263 5.82 3.13 -12.84
N GLU A 264 5.02 3.93 -13.56
CA GLU A 264 4.93 5.38 -13.36
C GLU A 264 4.52 5.72 -11.93
N ILE A 265 3.49 5.06 -11.38
CA ILE A 265 3.04 5.24 -9.98
C ILE A 265 4.20 4.93 -9.02
N ARG A 266 5.01 3.88 -9.27
CA ARG A 266 6.19 3.58 -8.44
C ARG A 266 7.24 4.68 -8.52
N SER A 267 7.61 5.14 -9.73
CA SER A 267 8.56 6.24 -9.92
C SER A 267 8.11 7.52 -9.21
N MET A 268 6.84 7.91 -9.37
CA MET A 268 6.25 9.04 -8.64
C MET A 268 6.34 8.86 -7.10
N SER A 269 6.15 7.63 -6.62
CA SER A 269 6.26 7.32 -5.20
C SER A 269 7.70 7.42 -4.71
N TYR A 270 8.66 6.83 -5.41
CA TYR A 270 10.09 6.94 -5.08
C TYR A 270 10.56 8.40 -5.06
N SER A 271 10.23 9.18 -6.10
CA SER A 271 10.57 10.62 -6.17
C SER A 271 10.02 11.39 -4.98
N ARG A 272 8.79 11.08 -4.53
CA ARG A 272 8.19 11.69 -3.34
C ARG A 272 8.97 11.40 -2.07
N TYR A 273 9.44 10.16 -1.88
CA TYR A 273 10.21 9.77 -0.70
C TYR A 273 11.67 10.21 -0.75
N LEU A 274 12.20 10.50 -1.95
CA LEU A 274 13.53 11.07 -2.16
C LEU A 274 13.49 12.60 -2.21
N LYS A 275 12.34 13.24 -2.06
CA LYS A 275 12.24 14.71 -2.02
C LYS A 275 13.09 15.28 -0.89
N ASN A 276 13.89 16.29 -1.21
CA ASN A 276 14.87 16.91 -0.29
C ASN A 276 16.00 15.96 0.15
N ALA A 277 16.25 14.88 -0.57
CA ALA A 277 17.38 13.99 -0.31
C ALA A 277 18.72 14.70 -0.57
N SER A 278 19.74 14.22 0.11
CA SER A 278 21.13 14.64 -0.09
C SER A 278 22.08 13.45 0.00
N VAL A 279 23.28 13.59 -0.54
CA VAL A 279 24.28 12.52 -0.48
C VAL A 279 24.89 12.45 0.91
N ARG A 280 24.78 11.30 1.53
CA ARG A 280 25.43 10.98 2.81
C ARG A 280 26.54 9.98 2.58
N THR A 281 27.67 10.21 3.23
CA THR A 281 28.81 9.27 3.25
C THR A 281 28.76 8.50 4.55
N ILE A 282 28.61 7.18 4.48
CA ILE A 282 28.39 6.32 5.66
C ILE A 282 29.53 5.31 5.73
N PRO A 283 30.35 5.33 6.81
CA PRO A 283 31.33 4.29 7.07
C PRO A 283 30.64 2.96 7.40
N LEU A 284 30.98 1.90 6.67
CA LEU A 284 30.34 0.58 6.83
C LEU A 284 30.66 -0.08 8.18
N GLY A 285 31.74 0.31 8.85
CA GLY A 285 32.04 -0.19 10.19
C GLY A 285 31.19 0.38 11.33
N TRP A 286 30.28 1.34 11.01
CA TRP A 286 29.41 2.00 12.00
C TRP A 286 27.94 1.56 11.93
N VAL A 287 27.64 0.69 10.98
CA VAL A 287 26.27 0.26 10.69
C VAL A 287 26.19 -1.25 10.53
N ASP A 288 25.06 -1.80 10.91
CA ASP A 288 24.72 -3.18 10.60
C ASP A 288 24.24 -3.25 9.14
N MET A 289 24.68 -4.29 8.42
CA MET A 289 24.34 -4.47 7.01
C MET A 289 23.64 -5.80 6.80
N GLU A 290 22.61 -5.77 5.97
CA GLU A 290 21.80 -6.92 5.61
C GLU A 290 21.58 -6.94 4.09
N VAL A 291 21.71 -8.11 3.47
CA VAL A 291 21.20 -8.37 2.12
C VAL A 291 19.90 -9.13 2.27
N LEU A 292 18.80 -8.54 1.77
CA LEU A 292 17.44 -9.04 2.03
C LEU A 292 17.16 -10.36 1.34
N SER A 293 17.82 -10.63 0.21
CA SER A 293 17.60 -11.80 -0.62
C SER A 293 18.80 -12.74 -0.58
N GLU A 294 18.55 -14.02 -0.33
CA GLU A 294 19.60 -15.07 -0.39
C GLU A 294 20.11 -15.32 -1.80
N SER A 295 19.35 -14.93 -2.83
CA SER A 295 19.78 -15.05 -4.24
C SER A 295 20.73 -13.94 -4.68
N LEU A 296 20.91 -12.90 -3.87
CA LEU A 296 21.85 -11.81 -4.14
C LEU A 296 23.23 -12.12 -3.52
N PRO A 297 24.33 -11.64 -4.16
CA PRO A 297 25.65 -11.78 -3.56
C PRO A 297 25.75 -10.94 -2.27
N GLU A 298 26.69 -11.32 -1.40
CA GLU A 298 27.00 -10.52 -0.21
C GLU A 298 27.34 -9.05 -0.55
N TYR A 299 27.10 -8.14 0.41
CA TYR A 299 27.15 -6.70 0.19
C TYR A 299 28.42 -6.17 -0.50
N PRO A 300 29.67 -6.67 -0.26
CA PRO A 300 30.82 -6.10 -0.96
C PRO A 300 30.78 -6.34 -2.47
N THR A 301 30.32 -7.51 -2.90
CA THR A 301 30.15 -7.88 -4.32
C THR A 301 28.95 -7.15 -4.93
N LEU A 302 27.84 -7.09 -4.19
CA LEU A 302 26.63 -6.39 -4.59
C LEU A 302 26.91 -4.91 -4.92
N LEU A 303 27.66 -4.23 -4.06
CA LEU A 303 27.99 -2.82 -4.22
C LEU A 303 28.96 -2.50 -5.34
N ASN A 304 29.75 -3.49 -5.80
CA ASN A 304 30.62 -3.30 -6.98
C ASN A 304 29.81 -3.20 -8.30
N ASN A 305 28.55 -3.62 -8.29
CA ASN A 305 27.67 -3.58 -9.48
C ASN A 305 26.89 -2.26 -9.60
N VAL A 306 27.06 -1.32 -8.65
CA VAL A 306 26.41 0.00 -8.73
C VAL A 306 27.00 0.81 -9.88
N LYS A 307 26.14 1.22 -10.83
CA LYS A 307 26.51 2.03 -11.99
C LYS A 307 26.32 3.53 -11.69
N PRO A 308 27.04 4.43 -12.38
CA PRO A 308 26.87 5.87 -12.19
C PRO A 308 25.44 6.36 -12.41
N ASP A 309 24.74 5.78 -13.38
CA ASP A 309 23.42 6.22 -13.82
C ASP A 309 22.25 5.44 -13.18
N ALA A 310 22.57 4.37 -12.41
CA ALA A 310 21.58 3.53 -11.74
C ALA A 310 22.13 3.01 -10.42
N GLY A 311 21.77 3.69 -9.35
CA GLY A 311 22.13 3.28 -8.00
C GLY A 311 21.26 2.13 -7.49
N LEU A 312 21.73 1.46 -6.45
CA LEU A 312 20.99 0.41 -5.77
C LEU A 312 20.04 1.02 -4.75
N LEU A 313 18.75 0.69 -4.85
CA LEU A 313 17.79 1.04 -3.81
C LEU A 313 18.22 0.41 -2.50
N THR A 314 18.31 1.23 -1.49
CA THR A 314 18.87 0.90 -0.19
C THR A 314 17.89 1.34 0.90
N TYR A 315 17.77 0.55 1.94
CA TYR A 315 16.85 0.81 3.05
C TYR A 315 17.65 1.14 4.30
N LEU A 316 17.31 2.24 4.95
CA LEU A 316 18.07 2.82 6.04
C LEU A 316 17.19 2.89 7.29
N ALA A 317 17.66 2.38 8.41
CA ALA A 317 17.03 2.55 9.70
C ALA A 317 17.98 3.23 10.71
N GLY A 318 17.37 3.96 11.64
CA GLY A 318 18.04 4.51 12.83
C GLY A 318 17.97 3.55 14.01
N GLU A 319 17.79 4.08 15.21
CA GLU A 319 17.57 3.29 16.44
C GLU A 319 16.22 2.50 16.38
N ASP A 320 15.23 3.05 15.70
CA ASP A 320 13.95 2.38 15.49
C ASP A 320 14.02 1.43 14.28
N GLU A 321 14.14 0.15 14.56
CA GLU A 321 14.19 -0.92 13.55
C GLU A 321 12.82 -1.20 12.88
N ALA A 322 11.75 -0.57 13.36
CA ALA A 322 10.43 -0.65 12.76
C ALA A 322 10.22 0.35 11.61
N GLN A 323 11.12 1.34 11.47
CA GLN A 323 11.00 2.43 10.50
C GLN A 323 12.20 2.48 9.55
N TYR A 324 12.00 1.94 8.34
CA TYR A 324 12.97 2.09 7.27
C TYR A 324 12.62 3.24 6.34
N HIS A 325 13.64 3.98 5.98
CA HIS A 325 13.65 5.00 4.93
C HIS A 325 14.36 4.47 3.70
N ILE A 326 14.08 5.04 2.54
CA ILE A 326 14.80 4.67 1.33
C ILE A 326 15.96 5.63 1.04
N GLY A 327 16.93 5.11 0.31
CA GLY A 327 17.99 5.85 -0.33
C GLY A 327 18.47 5.14 -1.59
N VAL A 328 19.30 5.82 -2.34
CA VAL A 328 19.93 5.27 -3.56
C VAL A 328 21.44 5.26 -3.32
N THR A 329 22.02 4.06 -3.24
CA THR A 329 23.47 3.91 -3.15
C THR A 329 24.10 4.25 -4.50
N THR A 330 24.84 5.36 -4.55
CA THR A 330 25.42 5.91 -5.78
C THR A 330 26.90 5.56 -5.95
N LYS A 331 27.60 5.24 -4.87
CA LYS A 331 29.03 4.90 -4.91
C LYS A 331 29.45 4.05 -3.72
N TYR A 332 30.32 3.10 -3.96
CA TYR A 332 31.04 2.35 -2.94
C TYR A 332 32.54 2.58 -3.07
N ASP A 333 33.19 3.04 -2.00
CA ASP A 333 34.66 3.15 -1.90
C ASP A 333 35.15 1.96 -1.04
N ARG A 334 35.68 0.95 -1.74
CA ARG A 334 36.18 -0.29 -1.10
C ARG A 334 37.38 -0.01 -0.20
N GLY A 335 38.29 0.89 -0.61
CA GLY A 335 39.52 1.19 0.16
C GLY A 335 39.23 1.86 1.48
N ARG A 336 38.27 2.78 1.50
CA ARG A 336 37.82 3.50 2.71
C ARG A 336 36.68 2.79 3.44
N ARG A 337 36.09 1.74 2.86
CA ARG A 337 34.91 1.04 3.37
C ARG A 337 33.75 2.01 3.66
N VAL A 338 33.45 2.89 2.72
CA VAL A 338 32.34 3.85 2.83
C VAL A 338 31.40 3.72 1.64
N VAL A 339 30.11 3.95 1.89
CA VAL A 339 29.08 4.08 0.84
C VAL A 339 28.58 5.52 0.77
N LYS A 340 28.27 5.96 -0.45
CA LYS A 340 27.55 7.22 -0.66
C LYS A 340 26.11 6.89 -1.01
N ILE A 341 25.18 7.39 -0.21
CA ILE A 341 23.74 7.13 -0.37
C ILE A 341 23.02 8.47 -0.48
N TYR A 342 22.25 8.63 -1.54
CA TYR A 342 21.33 9.75 -1.72
C TYR A 342 20.03 9.42 -0.98
N THR A 343 19.70 10.16 0.08
CA THR A 343 18.55 9.87 0.96
C THR A 343 18.03 11.12 1.65
N ALA A 344 16.70 11.13 1.90
CA ALA A 344 16.04 12.15 2.71
C ALA A 344 16.01 11.78 4.23
N MET A 345 16.54 10.64 4.63
CA MET A 345 16.59 10.24 6.04
C MET A 345 17.39 11.23 6.85
N ALA A 346 16.79 11.79 7.89
CA ALA A 346 17.47 12.60 8.90
C ALA A 346 18.00 11.71 10.05
N GLY A 347 19.00 12.23 10.78
CA GLY A 347 19.56 11.53 11.94
C GLY A 347 20.57 10.44 11.62
N PRO A 348 21.06 9.70 12.65
CA PRO A 348 22.08 8.67 12.49
C PRO A 348 21.50 7.43 11.79
N VAL A 349 22.28 6.84 10.89
CA VAL A 349 21.98 5.53 10.29
C VAL A 349 22.65 4.47 11.17
N LYS A 350 21.90 3.46 11.56
CA LYS A 350 22.38 2.31 12.34
C LYS A 350 22.32 1.01 11.53
N ARG A 351 21.39 0.91 10.59
CA ARG A 351 21.20 -0.27 9.77
C ARG A 351 21.01 0.08 8.30
N ILE A 352 21.61 -0.70 7.45
CA ILE A 352 21.46 -0.62 5.98
C ILE A 352 21.06 -1.99 5.45
N ALA A 353 19.94 -2.05 4.74
CA ALA A 353 19.52 -3.25 4.03
C ALA A 353 19.56 -3.01 2.52
N PHE A 354 19.96 -4.02 1.76
CA PHE A 354 20.10 -3.99 0.31
C PHE A 354 19.13 -4.95 -0.34
N GLY A 355 18.40 -4.47 -1.35
CA GLY A 355 17.53 -5.27 -2.21
C GLY A 355 18.09 -5.38 -3.62
N ARG A 356 17.21 -5.65 -4.59
CA ARG A 356 17.57 -5.86 -6.00
C ARG A 356 17.17 -4.72 -6.94
N VAL A 357 16.41 -3.74 -6.46
CA VAL A 357 15.87 -2.67 -7.31
C VAL A 357 16.94 -1.65 -7.66
N LEU A 358 17.06 -1.31 -8.94
CA LEU A 358 17.93 -0.24 -9.43
C LEU A 358 17.11 1.00 -9.71
N LEU A 359 17.55 2.14 -9.14
CA LEU A 359 16.89 3.44 -9.28
C LEU A 359 17.88 4.53 -9.73
N THR A 360 17.35 5.52 -10.45
CA THR A 360 18.03 6.83 -10.54
C THR A 360 17.84 7.63 -9.24
N VAL A 361 18.60 8.68 -9.06
CA VAL A 361 18.43 9.58 -7.90
C VAL A 361 17.14 10.41 -7.98
N GLU A 362 16.54 10.54 -9.17
CA GLU A 362 15.24 11.15 -9.40
C GLU A 362 14.07 10.22 -9.02
N GLY A 363 14.35 8.92 -8.84
CA GLY A 363 13.38 7.92 -8.43
C GLY A 363 12.83 7.07 -9.58
N ASP A 364 13.45 7.10 -10.75
CA ASP A 364 13.03 6.26 -11.87
C ASP A 364 13.57 4.84 -11.72
N GLU A 365 12.67 3.87 -11.84
CA GLU A 365 13.00 2.45 -11.81
C GLU A 365 13.70 2.04 -13.11
N VAL A 366 14.97 1.66 -12.99
CA VAL A 366 15.82 1.30 -14.14
C VAL A 366 15.78 -0.21 -14.40
N GLY A 367 15.72 -1.02 -13.34
CA GLY A 367 15.72 -2.48 -13.44
C GLY A 367 15.99 -3.16 -12.10
N TYR A 368 16.45 -4.40 -12.19
CA TYR A 368 16.74 -5.26 -11.05
C TYR A 368 18.10 -5.94 -11.23
N LEU A 369 18.73 -6.30 -10.09
CA LEU A 369 19.90 -7.18 -10.04
C LEU A 369 19.49 -8.64 -10.18
#